data_98af030654d6fa683fa771ade2f043c8
#
_entry.id   98af030654d6fa683fa771ade2f043c8
#
_cell.length_a   1.000
_cell.length_b   1.000
_cell.length_c   1.000
_cell.angle_alpha   90.00
_cell.angle_beta   90.00
_cell.angle_gamma   90.00
#
_symmetry.space_group_name_H-M   'P 1'
#
loop_
_entity.id
_entity.type
_entity.pdbx_description
1 polymer ?
#
loop_
_entity_poly.entity_id
_entity_poly.type
_entity_poly.pdbx_seq_one_letter_code
_entity_poly.pdbx_strand_id
1 'polypeptide(L)'
;MLIEQPPKILRWLYPSALWRMDTNEKAVYLTFDDGPIPEITPWVLDLLDKYQIKATFFMVGDNVRKHPKEFQMVVERGHRVGNHTFNHIGGFRHLSYNYLENTNKADELIKSNLFRPPH
;
A
#
# COMPACT_ATOMS: atom_id res chain seq x y z
N MET A 1 -11.13 17.34 -0.28
CA MET A 1 -9.95 16.46 -0.43
C MET A 1 -8.89 17.22 -1.22
N LEU A 2 -7.81 17.58 -0.56
CA LEU A 2 -6.67 18.20 -1.23
C LEU A 2 -5.86 17.09 -1.89
N ILE A 3 -5.81 17.08 -3.22
CA ILE A 3 -4.89 16.22 -3.95
C ILE A 3 -3.55 16.95 -3.97
N GLU A 4 -2.70 16.66 -3.00
CA GLU A 4 -1.34 17.17 -3.00
C GLU A 4 -0.52 16.45 -4.07
N GLN A 5 -0.10 17.21 -5.04
CA GLN A 5 0.84 16.72 -6.05
C GLN A 5 2.27 17.07 -5.63
N PRO A 6 3.22 16.15 -5.77
CA PRO A 6 4.61 16.45 -5.48
C PRO A 6 5.12 17.61 -6.32
N PRO A 7 6.05 18.44 -5.81
CA PRO A 7 6.64 19.53 -6.55
C PRO A 7 7.20 19.08 -7.91
N LYS A 8 7.05 19.91 -8.92
CA LYS A 8 7.52 19.60 -10.30
C LYS A 8 9.01 19.25 -10.37
N ILE A 9 9.82 19.82 -9.47
CA ILE A 9 11.26 19.54 -9.40
C ILE A 9 11.56 18.09 -9.05
N LEU A 10 10.75 17.45 -8.20
CA LEU A 10 10.91 16.03 -7.87
C LEU A 10 10.62 15.13 -9.07
N ARG A 11 9.66 15.48 -9.90
CA ARG A 11 9.35 14.75 -11.13
C ARG A 11 10.50 14.85 -12.14
N TRP A 12 11.18 15.99 -12.19
CA TRP A 12 12.32 16.19 -13.04
C TRP A 12 13.55 15.41 -12.57
N LEU A 13 13.78 15.32 -11.23
CA LEU A 13 14.89 14.58 -10.63
C LEU A 13 14.70 13.06 -10.73
N TYR A 14 13.47 12.58 -10.73
CA TYR A 14 13.15 11.15 -10.76
C TYR A 14 12.16 10.83 -11.89
N PRO A 15 12.59 10.95 -13.15
CA PRO A 15 11.70 10.77 -14.30
C PRO A 15 11.17 9.35 -14.48
N SER A 16 11.86 8.35 -13.91
CA SER A 16 11.44 6.94 -13.95
C SER A 16 10.37 6.58 -12.92
N ALA A 17 10.09 7.46 -11.96
CA ALA A 17 9.05 7.23 -10.96
C ALA A 17 7.66 7.43 -11.56
N LEU A 18 6.70 6.60 -11.13
CA LEU A 18 5.30 6.75 -11.52
C LEU A 18 4.66 7.89 -10.71
N TRP A 19 4.54 9.06 -11.31
CA TRP A 19 3.96 10.24 -10.69
C TRP A 19 2.47 10.39 -10.94
N ARG A 20 1.99 9.76 -12.02
CA ARG A 20 0.63 9.94 -12.48
C ARG A 20 0.19 8.74 -13.31
N MET A 21 -1.04 8.30 -13.10
CA MET A 21 -1.66 7.29 -13.97
C MET A 21 -2.14 7.96 -15.27
N ASP A 22 -2.34 7.17 -16.32
CA ASP A 22 -2.89 7.65 -17.57
C ASP A 22 -4.26 8.31 -17.32
N THR A 23 -4.42 9.54 -17.82
CA THR A 23 -5.66 10.32 -17.66
C THR A 23 -6.62 10.22 -18.85
N ASN A 24 -6.27 9.43 -19.87
CA ASN A 24 -7.13 9.22 -21.03
C ASN A 24 -8.35 8.34 -20.70
N GLU A 25 -8.26 7.53 -19.66
CA GLU A 25 -9.37 6.76 -19.13
C GLU A 25 -9.99 7.44 -17.91
N LYS A 26 -11.32 7.45 -17.83
CA LYS A 26 -12.05 7.86 -16.62
C LYS A 26 -12.00 6.71 -15.62
N ALA A 27 -10.89 6.60 -14.90
CA ALA A 27 -10.68 5.56 -13.91
C ALA A 27 -10.38 6.15 -12.53
N VAL A 28 -10.85 5.48 -11.48
CA VAL A 28 -10.53 5.77 -10.09
C VAL A 28 -9.80 4.57 -9.52
N TYR A 29 -8.66 4.81 -8.88
CA TYR A 29 -7.86 3.77 -8.24
C TYR A 29 -8.08 3.84 -6.72
N LEU A 30 -8.76 2.83 -6.17
CA LEU A 30 -8.97 2.73 -4.74
C LEU A 30 -7.76 2.11 -4.06
N THR A 31 -7.29 2.75 -3.01
CA THR A 31 -6.21 2.25 -2.17
C THR A 31 -6.60 2.29 -0.70
N PHE A 32 -6.13 1.31 0.06
CA PHE A 32 -6.34 1.19 1.50
C PHE A 32 -4.99 0.99 2.17
N ASP A 33 -4.75 1.71 3.24
CA ASP A 33 -3.51 1.63 4.00
C ASP A 33 -3.74 0.93 5.37
N ASP A 34 -2.66 0.58 6.05
CA ASP A 34 -2.59 0.13 7.46
C ASP A 34 -3.10 -1.29 7.77
N GLY A 35 -3.79 -1.95 6.86
CA GLY A 35 -4.28 -3.30 7.09
C GLY A 35 -3.17 -4.39 7.12
N PRO A 36 -3.55 -5.67 7.21
CA PRO A 36 -4.92 -6.15 7.38
C PRO A 36 -5.42 -5.99 8.83
N ILE A 37 -6.71 -5.76 8.98
CA ILE A 37 -7.37 -5.60 10.28
C ILE A 37 -8.53 -6.58 10.36
N PRO A 38 -8.62 -7.43 11.41
CA PRO A 38 -9.74 -8.33 11.60
C PRO A 38 -11.08 -7.57 11.57
N GLU A 39 -12.14 -8.20 11.08
CA GLU A 39 -13.48 -7.66 10.93
C GLU A 39 -13.58 -6.55 9.85
N ILE A 40 -12.70 -5.57 9.85
CA ILE A 40 -12.73 -4.45 8.89
C ILE A 40 -12.30 -4.92 7.51
N THR A 41 -11.16 -5.61 7.39
CA THR A 41 -10.66 -6.10 6.09
C THR A 41 -11.65 -7.03 5.40
N PRO A 42 -12.22 -8.06 6.05
CA PRO A 42 -13.25 -8.89 5.44
C PRO A 42 -14.50 -8.09 5.00
N TRP A 43 -14.94 -7.14 5.81
CA TRP A 43 -16.07 -6.28 5.47
C TRP A 43 -15.82 -5.44 4.23
N VAL A 44 -14.63 -4.82 4.14
CA VAL A 44 -14.23 -4.05 2.94
C VAL A 44 -14.17 -4.94 1.71
N LEU A 45 -13.61 -6.15 1.84
CA LEU A 45 -13.53 -7.11 0.74
C LEU A 45 -14.92 -7.53 0.24
N ASP A 46 -15.85 -7.78 1.14
CA ASP A 46 -17.24 -8.12 0.78
C ASP A 46 -17.92 -6.96 0.04
N LEU A 47 -17.68 -5.73 0.48
CA LEU A 47 -18.22 -4.53 -0.18
C LEU A 47 -17.60 -4.35 -1.59
N LEU A 48 -16.32 -4.55 -1.76
CA LEU A 48 -15.64 -4.48 -3.05
C LEU A 48 -16.15 -5.57 -4.01
N ASP A 49 -16.35 -6.78 -3.51
CA ASP A 49 -16.89 -7.89 -4.29
C ASP A 49 -18.33 -7.59 -4.76
N LYS A 50 -19.17 -7.00 -3.89
CA LYS A 50 -20.53 -6.60 -4.23
C LYS A 50 -20.58 -5.66 -5.44
N TYR A 51 -19.62 -4.74 -5.55
CA TYR A 51 -19.54 -3.79 -6.65
C TYR A 51 -18.57 -4.21 -7.75
N GLN A 52 -17.99 -5.40 -7.67
CA GLN A 52 -17.00 -5.94 -8.64
C GLN A 52 -15.81 -5.00 -8.83
N ILE A 53 -15.33 -4.42 -7.74
CA ILE A 53 -14.20 -3.48 -7.72
C ILE A 53 -12.95 -4.17 -7.20
N LYS A 54 -11.81 -3.95 -7.88
CA LYS A 54 -10.49 -4.34 -7.39
C LYS A 54 -9.77 -3.10 -6.83
N ALA A 55 -9.00 -3.31 -5.76
CA ALA A 55 -8.28 -2.25 -5.07
C ALA A 55 -6.84 -2.66 -4.78
N THR A 56 -6.05 -1.73 -4.30
CA THR A 56 -4.68 -1.96 -3.82
C THR A 56 -4.64 -1.71 -2.31
N PHE A 57 -4.06 -2.66 -1.58
CA PHE A 57 -3.91 -2.60 -0.12
C PHE A 57 -2.44 -2.46 0.23
N PHE A 58 -2.05 -1.32 0.78
CA PHE A 58 -0.71 -1.10 1.33
C PHE A 58 -0.70 -1.54 2.78
N MET A 59 -0.07 -2.68 3.04
CA MET A 59 -0.19 -3.38 4.30
C MET A 59 1.03 -3.19 5.19
N VAL A 60 0.78 -3.07 6.48
CA VAL A 60 1.81 -3.04 7.52
C VAL A 60 2.25 -4.45 7.83
N GLY A 61 3.53 -4.73 7.71
CA GLY A 61 4.08 -6.09 7.86
C GLY A 61 3.74 -6.75 9.20
N ASP A 62 3.75 -6.01 10.30
CA ASP A 62 3.37 -6.53 11.61
C ASP A 62 1.91 -6.98 11.66
N ASN A 63 1.03 -6.26 10.97
CA ASN A 63 -0.38 -6.67 10.85
C ASN A 63 -0.54 -7.92 9.97
N VAL A 64 0.24 -8.05 8.90
CA VAL A 64 0.26 -9.28 8.09
C VAL A 64 0.71 -10.47 8.93
N ARG A 65 1.75 -10.29 9.75
CA ARG A 65 2.23 -11.34 10.68
C ARG A 65 1.16 -11.77 11.69
N LYS A 66 0.44 -10.79 12.23
CA LYS A 66 -0.62 -11.04 13.23
C LYS A 66 -1.90 -11.62 12.62
N HIS A 67 -2.22 -11.24 11.40
CA HIS A 67 -3.48 -11.52 10.72
C HIS A 67 -3.26 -12.14 9.33
N PRO A 68 -2.58 -13.30 9.27
CA PRO A 68 -2.25 -13.91 7.97
C PRO A 68 -3.48 -14.38 7.19
N LYS A 69 -4.57 -14.70 7.88
CA LYS A 69 -5.83 -15.10 7.23
C LYS A 69 -6.45 -13.96 6.42
N GLU A 70 -6.52 -12.79 7.04
CA GLU A 70 -7.07 -11.59 6.40
C GLU A 70 -6.18 -11.14 5.22
N PHE A 71 -4.86 -11.25 5.37
CA PHE A 71 -3.94 -11.03 4.26
C PHE A 71 -4.20 -12.00 3.10
N GLN A 72 -4.32 -13.28 3.40
CA GLN A 72 -4.62 -14.31 2.40
C GLN A 72 -5.94 -14.04 1.68
N MET A 73 -6.98 -13.62 2.39
CA MET A 73 -8.27 -13.24 1.79
C MET A 73 -8.13 -12.13 0.76
N VAL A 74 -7.32 -11.10 1.04
CA VAL A 74 -7.06 -9.99 0.12
C VAL A 74 -6.43 -10.50 -1.18
N VAL A 75 -5.41 -11.35 -1.06
CA VAL A 75 -4.70 -11.93 -2.21
C VAL A 75 -5.61 -12.85 -3.03
N GLU A 76 -6.34 -13.76 -2.37
CA GLU A 76 -7.22 -14.73 -3.02
C GLU A 76 -8.38 -14.07 -3.77
N ARG A 77 -8.89 -12.95 -3.27
CA ARG A 77 -9.94 -12.18 -3.93
C ARG A 77 -9.44 -11.28 -5.06
N GLY A 78 -8.14 -11.38 -5.42
CA GLY A 78 -7.56 -10.75 -6.60
C GLY A 78 -7.23 -9.26 -6.45
N HIS A 79 -7.11 -8.77 -5.23
CA HIS A 79 -6.63 -7.41 -4.98
C HIS A 79 -5.10 -7.34 -5.03
N ARG A 80 -4.56 -6.17 -5.30
CA ARG A 80 -3.13 -5.92 -5.21
C ARG A 80 -2.73 -5.64 -3.76
N VAL A 81 -1.54 -6.07 -3.40
CA VAL A 81 -0.93 -5.76 -2.11
C VAL A 81 0.34 -4.97 -2.32
N GLY A 82 0.62 -4.06 -1.41
CA GLY A 82 1.82 -3.24 -1.38
C GLY A 82 2.40 -3.15 0.01
N ASN A 83 3.66 -2.77 0.10
CA ASN A 83 4.40 -2.64 1.33
C ASN A 83 4.20 -1.24 1.95
N HIS A 84 3.84 -1.19 3.23
CA HIS A 84 3.67 0.04 4.02
C HIS A 84 4.58 0.06 5.26
N THR A 85 5.79 -0.49 5.13
CA THR A 85 6.76 -0.82 6.17
C THR A 85 6.28 -1.88 7.15
N PHE A 86 7.18 -2.37 8.03
CA PHE A 86 6.80 -3.39 8.99
C PHE A 86 6.09 -2.83 10.23
N ASN A 87 6.57 -1.70 10.76
CA ASN A 87 6.04 -1.07 11.96
C ASN A 87 5.38 0.30 11.71
N HIS A 88 4.98 0.59 10.48
CA HIS A 88 4.39 1.90 10.12
C HIS A 88 5.28 3.08 10.50
N ILE A 89 6.57 3.01 10.19
CA ILE A 89 7.53 4.05 10.55
C ILE A 89 7.63 5.14 9.48
N GLY A 90 7.76 6.39 9.90
CA GLY A 90 7.97 7.54 9.01
C GLY A 90 9.45 7.71 8.65
N GLY A 91 9.76 7.92 7.37
CA GLY A 91 11.14 8.00 6.87
C GLY A 91 11.93 9.18 7.41
N PHE A 92 11.29 10.28 7.76
CA PHE A 92 11.98 11.48 8.30
C PHE A 92 12.41 11.36 9.77
N ARG A 93 11.88 10.38 10.50
CA ARG A 93 12.15 10.18 11.93
C ARG A 93 13.15 9.07 12.22
N HIS A 94 13.58 8.35 11.19
CA HIS A 94 14.43 7.17 11.34
C HIS A 94 15.63 7.27 10.43
N LEU A 95 16.76 6.68 10.87
CA LEU A 95 17.95 6.54 10.02
C LEU A 95 17.62 5.70 8.79
N SER A 96 18.20 6.05 7.66
CA SER A 96 17.94 5.37 6.38
C SER A 96 18.12 3.84 6.46
N TYR A 97 19.11 3.38 7.21
CA TYR A 97 19.35 1.96 7.44
C TYR A 97 18.19 1.27 8.15
N ASN A 98 17.70 1.85 9.26
CA ASN A 98 16.59 1.29 10.03
C ASN A 98 15.29 1.30 9.22
N TYR A 99 15.10 2.32 8.40
CA TYR A 99 13.95 2.42 7.51
C TYR A 99 13.97 1.33 6.44
N LEU A 100 15.12 1.12 5.79
CA LEU A 100 15.29 0.06 4.79
C LEU A 100 15.12 -1.34 5.41
N GLU A 101 15.71 -1.58 6.57
CA GLU A 101 15.57 -2.85 7.29
C GLU A 101 14.09 -3.13 7.61
N ASN A 102 13.37 -2.14 8.11
CA ASN A 102 11.94 -2.26 8.41
C ASN A 102 11.10 -2.53 7.16
N THR A 103 11.41 -1.86 6.06
CA THR A 103 10.75 -2.08 4.77
C THR A 103 11.04 -3.47 4.22
N ASN A 104 12.29 -3.92 4.26
CA ASN A 104 12.67 -5.25 3.79
C ASN A 104 12.02 -6.36 4.62
N LYS A 105 11.93 -6.18 5.94
CA LYS A 105 11.24 -7.12 6.83
C LYS A 105 9.76 -7.27 6.47
N ALA A 106 9.09 -6.20 6.09
CA ALA A 106 7.72 -6.28 5.60
C ALA A 106 7.65 -7.01 4.25
N ASP A 107 8.63 -6.79 3.37
CA ASP A 107 8.64 -7.39 2.04
C ASP A 107 8.82 -8.91 2.07
N GLU A 108 9.47 -9.46 3.08
CA GLU A 108 9.56 -10.91 3.29
C GLU A 108 8.18 -11.58 3.39
N LEU A 109 7.19 -10.86 3.92
CA LEU A 109 5.82 -11.34 4.08
C LEU A 109 4.90 -10.94 2.92
N ILE A 110 5.03 -9.70 2.44
CA ILE A 110 4.13 -9.09 1.44
C ILE A 110 4.56 -9.44 0.01
N LYS A 111 5.87 -9.46 -0.25
CA LYS A 111 6.48 -9.80 -1.56
C LYS A 111 5.88 -9.00 -2.71
N SER A 112 5.93 -7.67 -2.61
CA SER A 112 5.36 -6.76 -3.59
C SER A 112 6.39 -5.76 -4.10
N ASN A 113 6.27 -5.39 -5.38
CA ASN A 113 7.01 -4.29 -5.97
C ASN A 113 6.34 -2.92 -5.76
N LEU A 114 5.21 -2.88 -5.04
CA LEU A 114 4.51 -1.65 -4.69
C LEU A 114 4.86 -1.24 -3.27
N PHE A 115 5.14 0.04 -3.12
CA PHE A 115 5.50 0.63 -1.82
C PHE A 115 4.82 1.98 -1.64
N ARG A 116 4.29 2.21 -0.45
CA ARG A 116 3.81 3.52 -0.01
C ARG A 116 4.44 3.83 1.35
N PRO A 117 5.22 4.92 1.48
CA PRO A 117 5.79 5.31 2.77
C PRO A 117 4.69 5.79 3.73
N PRO A 118 4.74 5.40 5.01
CA PRO A 118 3.96 6.06 6.06
C PRO A 118 4.41 7.51 6.24
N HIS A 119 3.53 8.35 6.75
CA HIS A 119 3.79 9.78 7.02
C HIS A 119 4.73 10.02 8.19
#